data_bb2cd498f8d69305c336de70eee01646
#
_entry.id   bb2cd498f8d69305c336de70eee01646
#
_cell.length_a   1.000
_cell.length_b   1.000
_cell.length_c   1.000
_cell.angle_alpha   90.00
_cell.angle_beta   90.00
_cell.angle_gamma   90.00
#
_symmetry.space_group_name_H-M   'P 1'
#
loop_
_entity.id
_entity.type
_entity.pdbx_description
1 polymer ?
#
loop_
_entity_poly.entity_id
_entity_poly.type
_entity_poly.pdbx_seq_one_letter_code
_entity_poly.pdbx_strand_id
1 'polypeptide(L)'
;MRSISQASQVSGASVYVSGGCYDGEPSPDLEFSMTRDLDARELHDISGIVQAFAPALDLLDDYDHQCLRAPKGREAVYVLTYEECRAVIDGMRFGSESAVFGVEKDDSFRGSIGNIYQSFAGQEIYPSLQEKAANLLYLVVKNHSFHDGNKRIAAAMFLYFLDRNNALFVNGEKVIADSALVAATIMIAESKPEEKDAMVALVMNFLAMGGC
;
A
#
# COMPACT_ATOMS: atom_id res chain seq x y z
N MET A 1 -33.62 6.54 43.29
CA MET A 1 -34.28 7.88 43.37
C MET A 1 -33.21 8.95 43.21
N ARG A 2 -33.48 9.88 42.37
CA ARG A 2 -32.77 11.09 41.91
C ARG A 2 -32.03 10.82 40.59
N SER A 3 -32.61 11.16 39.53
CA SER A 3 -33.10 12.43 39.00
C SER A 3 -32.15 12.88 37.91
N ILE A 4 -32.67 12.73 36.75
CA ILE A 4 -32.16 13.20 35.47
C ILE A 4 -32.11 14.72 35.51
N SER A 5 -30.97 15.27 35.14
CA SER A 5 -30.90 16.67 34.71
C SER A 5 -30.47 16.69 33.25
N GLN A 6 -31.33 17.22 32.44
CA GLN A 6 -31.10 17.63 31.06
C GLN A 6 -29.95 18.63 31.02
N ALA A 7 -28.99 18.38 30.15
CA ALA A 7 -28.14 19.42 29.64
C ALA A 7 -28.36 19.48 28.13
N SER A 8 -29.09 20.46 27.73
CA SER A 8 -29.24 20.94 26.38
C SER A 8 -28.00 21.77 26.01
N GLN A 9 -27.70 21.73 24.72
CA GLN A 9 -26.74 22.57 23.97
C GLN A 9 -25.29 22.15 24.07
N VAL A 10 -24.89 21.35 23.08
CA VAL A 10 -23.50 21.23 22.66
C VAL A 10 -23.32 22.17 21.46
N SER A 11 -22.78 23.34 21.72
CA SER A 11 -22.09 24.14 20.70
C SER A 11 -20.64 24.16 21.11
N GLY A 12 -19.80 23.43 20.37
CA GLY A 12 -18.34 23.42 20.54
C GLY A 12 -17.77 22.03 20.49
N ALA A 13 -17.21 21.65 19.34
CA ALA A 13 -16.39 20.44 19.24
C ALA A 13 -14.95 20.82 19.57
N SER A 14 -14.40 20.26 20.65
CA SER A 14 -13.00 20.42 21.00
C SER A 14 -12.19 19.31 20.37
N VAL A 15 -11.21 19.65 19.54
CA VAL A 15 -10.25 18.69 18.98
C VAL A 15 -9.03 18.66 19.89
N TYR A 16 -8.78 17.53 20.53
CA TYR A 16 -7.58 17.30 21.32
C TYR A 16 -6.50 16.67 20.43
N VAL A 17 -5.40 17.37 20.24
CA VAL A 17 -4.19 16.77 19.67
C VAL A 17 -3.31 16.35 20.85
N SER A 18 -3.21 15.03 21.12
CA SER A 18 -2.29 14.50 22.10
C SER A 18 -0.88 14.51 21.52
N GLY A 19 -0.05 15.43 21.99
CA GLY A 19 1.38 15.41 21.72
C GLY A 19 2.05 14.25 22.45
N GLY A 20 2.87 13.48 21.72
CA GLY A 20 3.69 12.41 22.30
C GLY A 20 4.69 12.96 23.33
N CYS A 21 4.94 12.19 24.39
CA CYS A 21 5.92 12.49 25.42
C CYS A 21 7.33 12.51 24.82
N TYR A 22 7.95 13.69 24.84
CA TYR A 22 9.41 13.82 24.81
C TYR A 22 9.89 14.04 26.25
N ASP A 23 10.82 13.20 26.70
CA ASP A 23 11.50 13.35 28.01
C ASP A 23 12.51 14.52 27.94
N GLY A 24 11.98 15.73 28.00
CA GLY A 24 12.73 16.96 28.13
C GLY A 24 11.86 17.96 28.85
N GLU A 25 12.43 18.68 29.84
CA GLU A 25 11.71 19.67 30.62
C GLU A 25 10.99 20.68 29.69
N PRO A 26 9.71 21.00 29.95
CA PRO A 26 8.98 21.93 29.12
C PRO A 26 9.59 23.34 29.23
N SER A 27 9.97 23.90 28.11
CA SER A 27 10.31 25.31 28.00
C SER A 27 9.07 26.16 28.40
N PRO A 28 9.19 27.13 29.29
CA PRO A 28 8.03 27.82 29.87
C PRO A 28 7.26 28.75 28.91
N ASP A 29 7.64 28.84 27.63
CA ASP A 29 7.14 29.87 26.73
C ASP A 29 6.32 29.33 25.52
N LEU A 30 5.85 28.08 25.56
CA LEU A 30 5.01 27.51 24.48
C LEU A 30 3.70 26.95 25.04
N GLU A 31 2.91 27.80 25.72
CA GLU A 31 1.47 27.56 25.84
C GLU A 31 0.80 27.92 24.50
N PHE A 32 0.79 26.97 23.57
CA PHE A 32 -0.13 27.00 22.44
C PHE A 32 -1.50 26.46 22.91
N SER A 33 -2.21 27.27 23.68
CA SER A 33 -3.64 27.06 23.92
C SER A 33 -4.41 27.61 22.72
N MET A 34 -4.49 26.83 21.63
CA MET A 34 -5.47 27.06 20.58
C MET A 34 -6.68 26.15 20.77
N THR A 35 -7.45 26.40 21.83
CA THR A 35 -8.86 26.02 21.87
C THR A 35 -9.65 27.08 21.12
N ARG A 36 -9.64 27.01 19.78
CA ARG A 36 -10.56 27.80 18.97
C ARG A 36 -11.84 26.97 18.80
N ASP A 37 -12.93 27.50 19.29
CA ASP A 37 -14.26 26.94 18.99
C ASP A 37 -14.51 27.14 17.48
N LEU A 38 -14.68 26.02 16.77
CA LEU A 38 -15.03 26.01 15.35
C LEU A 38 -16.50 26.43 15.19
N ASP A 39 -16.78 27.35 14.26
CA ASP A 39 -18.15 27.69 13.95
C ASP A 39 -18.83 26.56 13.10
N ALA A 40 -20.15 26.65 12.94
CA ALA A 40 -20.90 25.63 12.21
C ALA A 40 -20.51 25.49 10.74
N ARG A 41 -19.96 26.53 10.11
CA ARG A 41 -19.46 26.48 8.72
C ARG A 41 -18.11 25.80 8.66
N GLU A 42 -17.20 26.15 9.57
CA GLU A 42 -15.89 25.52 9.67
C GLU A 42 -16.04 24.01 9.94
N LEU A 43 -16.97 23.60 10.80
CA LEU A 43 -17.30 22.19 11.05
C LEU A 43 -17.87 21.48 9.80
N HIS A 44 -18.72 22.17 9.04
CA HIS A 44 -19.28 21.64 7.80
C HIS A 44 -18.19 21.46 6.74
N ASP A 45 -17.30 22.44 6.59
CA ASP A 45 -16.19 22.38 5.64
C ASP A 45 -15.21 21.28 5.99
N ILE A 46 -14.85 21.12 7.27
CA ILE A 46 -14.00 20.03 7.77
C ILE A 46 -14.66 18.67 7.52
N SER A 47 -15.96 18.55 7.83
CA SER A 47 -16.72 17.32 7.59
C SER A 47 -16.72 16.94 6.11
N GLY A 48 -16.86 17.91 5.20
CA GLY A 48 -16.80 17.69 3.76
C GLY A 48 -15.42 17.19 3.30
N ILE A 49 -14.34 17.77 3.86
CA ILE A 49 -12.97 17.32 3.58
C ILE A 49 -12.78 15.88 4.08
N VAL A 50 -13.16 15.58 5.32
CA VAL A 50 -13.02 14.23 5.88
C VAL A 50 -13.81 13.21 5.06
N GLN A 51 -15.04 13.54 4.65
CA GLN A 51 -15.86 12.69 3.79
C GLN A 51 -15.20 12.39 2.43
N ALA A 52 -14.53 13.37 1.83
CA ALA A 52 -13.84 13.16 0.56
C ALA A 52 -12.69 12.13 0.65
N PHE A 53 -12.13 11.92 1.84
CA PHE A 53 -11.06 10.96 2.10
C PHE A 53 -11.55 9.72 2.88
N ALA A 54 -12.86 9.57 3.11
CA ALA A 54 -13.41 8.46 3.90
C ALA A 54 -12.88 7.08 3.46
N PRO A 55 -12.80 6.71 2.17
CA PRO A 55 -12.27 5.40 1.77
C PRO A 55 -10.81 5.17 2.20
N ALA A 56 -10.00 6.22 2.24
CA ALA A 56 -8.61 6.11 2.69
C ALA A 56 -8.53 5.98 4.22
N LEU A 57 -9.39 6.69 4.95
CA LEU A 57 -9.47 6.61 6.40
C LEU A 57 -10.01 5.25 6.86
N ASP A 58 -11.03 4.71 6.19
CA ASP A 58 -11.55 3.37 6.44
C ASP A 58 -10.47 2.30 6.22
N LEU A 59 -9.65 2.46 5.17
CA LEU A 59 -8.54 1.54 4.89
C LEU A 59 -7.48 1.57 5.99
N LEU A 60 -7.19 2.75 6.56
CA LEU A 60 -6.26 2.90 7.68
C LEU A 60 -6.83 2.24 8.94
N ASP A 61 -8.12 2.43 9.22
CA ASP A 61 -8.79 1.81 10.36
C ASP A 61 -8.79 0.28 10.25
N ASP A 62 -9.11 -0.26 9.08
CA ASP A 62 -9.05 -1.70 8.79
C ASP A 62 -7.63 -2.26 8.97
N TYR A 63 -6.60 -1.49 8.58
CA TYR A 63 -5.21 -1.89 8.77
C TYR A 63 -4.83 -1.94 10.25
N ASP A 64 -5.16 -0.92 11.02
CA ASP A 64 -4.86 -0.82 12.45
C ASP A 64 -5.55 -1.93 13.26
N HIS A 65 -6.78 -2.31 12.87
CA HIS A 65 -7.54 -3.38 13.50
C HIS A 65 -7.22 -4.79 12.95
N GLN A 66 -6.26 -4.90 12.02
CA GLN A 66 -5.85 -6.17 11.40
C GLN A 66 -7.01 -6.90 10.71
N CYS A 67 -7.98 -6.17 10.20
CA CYS A 67 -9.16 -6.69 9.50
C CYS A 67 -9.16 -6.34 8.01
N LEU A 68 -8.05 -5.85 7.48
CA LEU A 68 -7.88 -5.48 6.09
C LEU A 68 -8.23 -6.63 5.15
N ARG A 69 -9.20 -6.43 4.28
CA ARG A 69 -9.68 -7.45 3.35
C ARG A 69 -9.16 -7.17 1.95
N ALA A 70 -8.71 -8.23 1.30
CA ALA A 70 -8.38 -8.15 -0.12
C ALA A 70 -9.67 -7.98 -0.95
N PRO A 71 -9.74 -6.98 -1.84
CA PRO A 71 -10.87 -6.82 -2.74
C PRO A 71 -10.92 -7.96 -3.76
N LYS A 72 -12.09 -8.19 -4.36
CA LYS A 72 -12.21 -9.16 -5.44
C LYS A 72 -11.43 -8.69 -6.66
N GLY A 73 -10.62 -9.58 -7.21
CA GLY A 73 -9.86 -9.35 -8.41
C GLY A 73 -10.49 -9.98 -9.66
N ARG A 74 -9.89 -9.73 -10.81
CA ARG A 74 -10.22 -10.37 -12.08
C ARG A 74 -9.19 -11.45 -12.42
N GLU A 75 -9.52 -12.34 -13.34
CA GLU A 75 -8.60 -13.36 -13.83
C GLU A 75 -7.41 -12.74 -14.59
N ALA A 76 -6.22 -13.33 -14.41
CA ALA A 76 -5.05 -12.99 -15.20
C ALA A 76 -5.08 -13.76 -16.52
N VAL A 77 -4.90 -13.05 -17.63
CA VAL A 77 -4.91 -13.64 -18.98
C VAL A 77 -3.50 -13.85 -19.55
N TYR A 78 -2.50 -13.20 -18.97
CA TYR A 78 -1.12 -13.27 -19.41
C TYR A 78 -0.24 -13.91 -18.34
N VAL A 79 0.59 -14.86 -18.74
CA VAL A 79 1.57 -15.53 -17.87
C VAL A 79 2.95 -14.99 -18.16
N LEU A 80 3.59 -14.40 -17.15
CA LEU A 80 4.98 -13.94 -17.25
C LEU A 80 5.94 -15.11 -17.34
N THR A 81 6.91 -15.01 -18.23
CA THR A 81 8.05 -15.91 -18.28
C THR A 81 9.27 -15.28 -17.60
N TYR A 82 10.16 -16.13 -17.11
CA TYR A 82 11.42 -15.66 -16.53
C TYR A 82 12.27 -14.91 -17.57
N GLU A 83 12.30 -15.40 -18.80
CA GLU A 83 13.09 -14.84 -19.91
C GLU A 83 12.63 -13.41 -20.26
N GLU A 84 11.34 -13.16 -20.27
CA GLU A 84 10.79 -11.79 -20.45
C GLU A 84 11.16 -10.87 -19.31
N CYS A 85 11.01 -11.35 -18.06
CA CYS A 85 11.39 -10.57 -16.88
C CYS A 85 12.88 -10.22 -16.93
N ARG A 86 13.75 -11.16 -17.32
CA ARG A 86 15.18 -10.90 -17.49
C ARG A 86 15.45 -9.84 -18.55
N ALA A 87 14.78 -9.92 -19.71
CA ALA A 87 14.94 -8.92 -20.77
C ALA A 87 14.58 -7.50 -20.30
N VAL A 88 13.49 -7.36 -19.51
CA VAL A 88 13.10 -6.07 -18.90
C VAL A 88 14.17 -5.59 -17.93
N ILE A 89 14.68 -6.44 -17.04
CA ILE A 89 15.69 -6.08 -16.05
C ILE A 89 17.00 -5.68 -16.74
N ASP A 90 17.40 -6.42 -17.78
CA ASP A 90 18.60 -6.10 -18.54
C ASP A 90 18.46 -4.76 -19.27
N GLY A 91 17.26 -4.43 -19.76
CA GLY A 91 16.95 -3.10 -20.28
C GLY A 91 17.09 -1.98 -19.23
N MET A 92 16.73 -2.25 -17.97
CA MET A 92 16.87 -1.29 -16.88
C MET A 92 18.35 -1.01 -16.51
N ARG A 93 19.27 -1.93 -16.77
CA ARG A 93 20.70 -1.77 -16.43
C ARG A 93 21.36 -0.61 -17.18
N PHE A 94 20.91 -0.30 -18.38
CA PHE A 94 21.47 0.81 -19.20
C PHE A 94 21.29 2.20 -18.55
N GLY A 95 20.35 2.34 -17.61
CA GLY A 95 20.13 3.58 -16.86
C GLY A 95 20.69 3.55 -15.43
N SER A 96 21.40 2.48 -15.03
CA SER A 96 21.92 2.33 -13.67
C SER A 96 23.42 2.60 -13.59
N GLU A 97 23.86 3.38 -12.60
CA GLU A 97 25.28 3.60 -12.29
C GLU A 97 25.92 2.38 -11.61
N SER A 98 25.13 1.44 -11.10
CA SER A 98 25.61 0.26 -10.40
C SER A 98 25.95 -0.87 -11.36
N ALA A 99 27.20 -1.31 -11.35
CA ALA A 99 27.67 -2.46 -12.16
C ALA A 99 26.99 -3.78 -11.79
N VAL A 100 26.46 -3.89 -10.57
CA VAL A 100 25.80 -5.10 -10.05
C VAL A 100 24.28 -5.00 -10.03
N PHE A 101 23.70 -3.95 -10.63
CA PHE A 101 22.25 -3.82 -10.76
C PHE A 101 21.68 -5.01 -11.56
N GLY A 102 20.66 -5.64 -11.01
CA GLY A 102 19.97 -6.77 -11.65
C GLY A 102 20.81 -8.04 -11.80
N VAL A 103 21.99 -8.12 -11.16
CA VAL A 103 22.76 -9.36 -11.09
C VAL A 103 22.14 -10.26 -10.03
N GLU A 104 21.66 -11.43 -10.45
CA GLU A 104 21.05 -12.41 -9.53
C GLU A 104 22.09 -13.03 -8.62
N LYS A 105 21.68 -13.29 -7.36
CA LYS A 105 22.48 -14.01 -6.36
C LYS A 105 22.30 -15.51 -6.48
N ASP A 106 21.08 -15.92 -6.81
CA ASP A 106 20.62 -17.31 -6.86
C ASP A 106 19.33 -17.43 -7.70
N ASP A 107 18.71 -18.61 -7.69
CA ASP A 107 17.48 -18.89 -8.44
C ASP A 107 16.19 -18.34 -7.79
N SER A 108 16.26 -17.54 -6.73
CA SER A 108 15.09 -17.08 -5.98
C SER A 108 14.19 -16.14 -6.79
N PHE A 109 14.73 -15.43 -7.78
CA PHE A 109 13.93 -14.62 -8.68
C PHE A 109 13.05 -15.48 -9.59
N ARG A 110 13.61 -16.54 -10.18
CA ARG A 110 12.83 -17.53 -10.94
C ARG A 110 11.76 -18.17 -10.07
N GLY A 111 12.10 -18.49 -8.82
CA GLY A 111 11.16 -18.98 -7.82
C GLY A 111 10.04 -17.99 -7.53
N SER A 112 10.32 -16.69 -7.44
CA SER A 112 9.31 -15.64 -7.21
C SER A 112 8.29 -15.58 -8.35
N ILE A 113 8.73 -15.67 -9.60
CA ILE A 113 7.86 -15.69 -10.79
C ILE A 113 7.01 -16.96 -10.80
N GLY A 114 7.60 -18.13 -10.56
CA GLY A 114 6.86 -19.41 -10.54
C GLY A 114 5.83 -19.49 -9.40
N ASN A 115 6.13 -18.86 -8.27
CA ASN A 115 5.29 -18.92 -7.07
C ASN A 115 3.90 -18.32 -7.28
N ILE A 116 3.77 -17.24 -8.05
CA ILE A 116 2.46 -16.60 -8.28
C ILE A 116 1.51 -17.46 -9.14
N TYR A 117 2.01 -18.53 -9.76
CA TYR A 117 1.23 -19.48 -10.57
C TYR A 117 1.07 -20.84 -9.90
N GLN A 118 1.46 -20.97 -8.62
CA GLN A 118 1.32 -22.24 -7.91
C GLN A 118 -0.13 -22.62 -7.71
N SER A 119 -0.39 -23.92 -7.79
CA SER A 119 -1.69 -24.53 -7.53
C SER A 119 -1.54 -25.60 -6.46
N PHE A 120 -2.56 -25.71 -5.61
CA PHE A 120 -2.69 -26.77 -4.62
C PHE A 120 -4.02 -27.49 -4.81
N ALA A 121 -4.00 -28.81 -4.90
CA ALA A 121 -5.18 -29.64 -5.15
C ALA A 121 -6.02 -29.19 -6.38
N GLY A 122 -5.35 -28.71 -7.43
CA GLY A 122 -6.00 -28.23 -8.66
C GLY A 122 -6.59 -26.83 -8.59
N GLN A 123 -6.39 -26.11 -7.49
CA GLN A 123 -6.81 -24.71 -7.32
C GLN A 123 -5.59 -23.81 -7.25
N GLU A 124 -5.62 -22.67 -7.96
CA GLU A 124 -4.58 -21.67 -7.87
C GLU A 124 -4.55 -21.06 -6.46
N ILE A 125 -3.35 -20.89 -5.91
CA ILE A 125 -3.15 -20.25 -4.60
C ILE A 125 -3.49 -18.75 -4.69
N TYR A 126 -3.19 -18.11 -5.82
CA TYR A 126 -3.48 -16.71 -6.11
C TYR A 126 -4.37 -16.65 -7.35
N PRO A 127 -5.72 -16.79 -7.22
CA PRO A 127 -6.61 -16.93 -8.36
C PRO A 127 -6.78 -15.66 -9.18
N SER A 128 -6.64 -14.48 -8.58
CA SER A 128 -6.86 -13.22 -9.29
C SER A 128 -5.55 -12.58 -9.78
N LEU A 129 -5.69 -11.72 -10.78
CA LEU A 129 -4.61 -10.87 -11.31
C LEU A 129 -4.02 -9.99 -10.20
N GLN A 130 -4.89 -9.39 -9.38
CA GLN A 130 -4.46 -8.50 -8.30
C GLN A 130 -3.67 -9.24 -7.22
N GLU A 131 -4.09 -10.45 -6.86
CA GLU A 131 -3.34 -11.31 -5.94
C GLU A 131 -1.99 -11.70 -6.51
N LYS A 132 -1.95 -12.13 -7.78
CA LYS A 132 -0.69 -12.45 -8.46
C LYS A 132 0.25 -11.25 -8.51
N ALA A 133 -0.25 -10.07 -8.88
CA ALA A 133 0.54 -8.83 -8.94
C ALA A 133 1.09 -8.43 -7.57
N ALA A 134 0.24 -8.41 -6.55
CA ALA A 134 0.64 -8.03 -5.19
C ALA A 134 1.66 -9.03 -4.60
N ASN A 135 1.46 -10.33 -4.82
CA ASN A 135 2.42 -11.35 -4.38
C ASN A 135 3.72 -11.28 -5.18
N LEU A 136 3.70 -10.96 -6.48
CA LEU A 136 4.92 -10.76 -7.26
C LEU A 136 5.75 -9.61 -6.68
N LEU A 137 5.12 -8.46 -6.40
CA LEU A 137 5.78 -7.33 -5.76
C LEU A 137 6.39 -7.74 -4.41
N TYR A 138 5.59 -8.39 -3.56
CA TYR A 138 6.02 -8.85 -2.25
C TYR A 138 7.22 -9.81 -2.32
N LEU A 139 7.12 -10.84 -3.13
CA LEU A 139 8.15 -11.89 -3.22
C LEU A 139 9.48 -11.35 -3.76
N VAL A 140 9.44 -10.54 -4.82
CA VAL A 140 10.67 -9.98 -5.39
C VAL A 140 11.36 -9.01 -4.43
N VAL A 141 10.59 -8.23 -3.65
CA VAL A 141 11.16 -7.38 -2.59
C VAL A 141 11.78 -8.22 -1.48
N LYS A 142 11.05 -9.23 -0.97
CA LYS A 142 11.46 -10.00 0.22
C LYS A 142 12.57 -11.00 -0.05
N ASN A 143 12.59 -11.62 -1.20
CA ASN A 143 13.60 -12.65 -1.52
C ASN A 143 14.99 -12.06 -1.76
N HIS A 144 15.11 -10.74 -1.95
CA HIS A 144 16.39 -10.08 -2.17
C HIS A 144 17.27 -10.77 -3.22
N SER A 145 16.64 -11.20 -4.32
CA SER A 145 17.24 -12.04 -5.36
C SER A 145 18.43 -11.41 -6.10
N PHE A 146 18.59 -10.10 -5.99
CA PHE A 146 19.62 -9.34 -6.73
C PHE A 146 20.63 -8.70 -5.79
N HIS A 147 21.87 -8.53 -6.27
CA HIS A 147 22.90 -7.80 -5.54
C HIS A 147 22.56 -6.33 -5.36
N ASP A 148 21.93 -5.70 -6.37
CA ASP A 148 21.37 -4.36 -6.30
C ASP A 148 20.10 -4.24 -7.13
N GLY A 149 19.26 -3.27 -6.78
CA GLY A 149 18.04 -2.92 -7.51
C GLY A 149 16.77 -3.65 -7.10
N ASN A 150 16.78 -4.47 -6.04
CA ASN A 150 15.63 -5.31 -5.66
C ASN A 150 14.29 -4.56 -5.63
N LYS A 151 14.22 -3.39 -4.98
CA LYS A 151 12.98 -2.60 -4.90
C LYS A 151 12.54 -2.07 -6.28
N ARG A 152 13.49 -1.56 -7.08
CA ARG A 152 13.20 -1.02 -8.43
C ARG A 152 12.75 -2.13 -9.37
N ILE A 153 13.41 -3.29 -9.32
CA ILE A 153 13.07 -4.47 -10.12
C ILE A 153 11.69 -4.99 -9.72
N ALA A 154 11.40 -5.11 -8.41
CA ALA A 154 10.10 -5.55 -7.94
C ALA A 154 8.96 -4.65 -8.44
N ALA A 155 9.13 -3.32 -8.32
CA ALA A 155 8.17 -2.35 -8.83
C ALA A 155 8.02 -2.45 -10.37
N ALA A 156 9.12 -2.60 -11.10
CA ALA A 156 9.08 -2.76 -12.56
C ALA A 156 8.36 -4.05 -12.98
N MET A 157 8.61 -5.17 -12.31
CA MET A 157 7.94 -6.45 -12.58
C MET A 157 6.45 -6.37 -12.28
N PHE A 158 6.06 -5.73 -11.19
CA PHE A 158 4.68 -5.47 -10.85
C PHE A 158 3.95 -4.66 -11.94
N LEU A 159 4.55 -3.54 -12.36
CA LEU A 159 3.98 -2.69 -13.42
C LEU A 159 3.93 -3.44 -14.76
N TYR A 160 4.99 -4.16 -15.12
CA TYR A 160 5.04 -4.96 -16.35
C TYR A 160 3.97 -6.05 -16.36
N PHE A 161 3.76 -6.75 -15.24
CA PHE A 161 2.69 -7.74 -15.12
C PHE A 161 1.30 -7.13 -15.30
N LEU A 162 1.04 -5.97 -14.69
CA LEU A 162 -0.22 -5.25 -14.87
C LEU A 162 -0.42 -4.80 -16.34
N ASP A 163 0.63 -4.27 -16.97
CA ASP A 163 0.59 -3.82 -18.36
C ASP A 163 0.28 -4.98 -19.32
N ARG A 164 1.00 -6.10 -19.19
CA ARG A 164 0.79 -7.31 -20.02
C ARG A 164 -0.62 -7.91 -19.86
N ASN A 165 -1.27 -7.63 -18.75
CA ASN A 165 -2.66 -8.02 -18.48
C ASN A 165 -3.69 -6.91 -18.76
N ASN A 166 -3.30 -5.82 -19.43
CA ASN A 166 -4.16 -4.66 -19.70
C ASN A 166 -4.83 -4.13 -18.42
N ALA A 167 -4.07 -4.04 -17.33
CA ALA A 167 -4.53 -3.65 -16.01
C ALA A 167 -3.76 -2.46 -15.42
N LEU A 168 -2.78 -1.91 -16.14
CA LEU A 168 -1.98 -0.78 -15.66
C LEU A 168 -2.72 0.55 -15.79
N PHE A 169 -3.61 0.66 -16.78
CA PHE A 169 -4.41 1.86 -17.01
C PHE A 169 -5.90 1.50 -17.06
N VAL A 170 -6.71 2.32 -16.40
CA VAL A 170 -8.19 2.27 -16.47
C VAL A 170 -8.66 3.65 -16.94
N ASN A 171 -9.43 3.70 -18.03
CA ASN A 171 -9.89 4.96 -18.65
C ASN A 171 -8.78 5.98 -18.96
N GLY A 172 -7.55 5.52 -19.19
CA GLY A 172 -6.37 6.36 -19.43
C GLY A 172 -5.63 6.81 -18.16
N GLU A 173 -6.16 6.54 -16.98
CA GLU A 173 -5.55 6.84 -15.68
C GLU A 173 -4.74 5.65 -15.17
N LYS A 174 -3.63 5.92 -14.48
CA LYS A 174 -2.84 4.88 -13.82
C LYS A 174 -3.65 4.23 -12.69
N VAL A 175 -3.70 2.91 -12.67
CA VAL A 175 -4.39 2.14 -11.62
C VAL A 175 -3.72 2.24 -10.24
N ILE A 176 -2.48 2.68 -10.20
CA ILE A 176 -1.76 2.96 -8.97
C ILE A 176 -0.94 4.25 -9.13
N ALA A 177 -1.05 5.14 -8.17
CA ALA A 177 -0.24 6.37 -8.15
C ALA A 177 1.23 6.03 -7.89
N ASP A 178 2.15 6.81 -8.45
CA ASP A 178 3.59 6.61 -8.28
C ASP A 178 3.99 6.64 -6.79
N SER A 179 3.40 7.55 -6.01
CA SER A 179 3.62 7.65 -4.56
C SER A 179 3.14 6.41 -3.79
N ALA A 180 1.98 5.85 -4.17
CA ALA A 180 1.43 4.64 -3.56
C ALA A 180 2.33 3.42 -3.86
N LEU A 181 2.83 3.29 -5.10
CA LEU A 181 3.78 2.23 -5.47
C LEU A 181 5.08 2.33 -4.66
N VAL A 182 5.64 3.52 -4.52
CA VAL A 182 6.85 3.75 -3.72
C VAL A 182 6.59 3.40 -2.25
N ALA A 183 5.51 3.90 -1.66
CA ALA A 183 5.15 3.64 -0.27
C ALA A 183 4.94 2.14 -0.02
N ALA A 184 4.14 1.46 -0.85
CA ALA A 184 3.91 0.02 -0.75
C ALA A 184 5.21 -0.79 -0.83
N THR A 185 6.09 -0.45 -1.78
CA THR A 185 7.38 -1.15 -1.96
C THR A 185 8.28 -1.00 -0.72
N ILE A 186 8.32 0.20 -0.12
CA ILE A 186 9.09 0.45 1.10
C ILE A 186 8.47 -0.28 2.29
N MET A 187 7.15 -0.19 2.47
CA MET A 187 6.43 -0.89 3.55
C MET A 187 6.66 -2.40 3.47
N ILE A 188 6.55 -2.99 2.29
CA ILE A 188 6.87 -4.41 2.08
C ILE A 188 8.32 -4.70 2.50
N ALA A 189 9.28 -3.88 2.11
CA ALA A 189 10.69 -4.12 2.43
C ALA A 189 10.94 -4.15 3.95
N GLU A 190 10.30 -3.26 4.70
CA GLU A 190 10.43 -3.12 6.15
C GLU A 190 9.51 -4.08 6.94
N SER A 191 8.45 -4.63 6.32
CA SER A 191 7.48 -5.52 6.99
C SER A 191 8.13 -6.81 7.50
N LYS A 192 7.50 -7.43 8.49
CA LYS A 192 7.87 -8.77 8.96
C LYS A 192 7.17 -9.85 8.12
N PRO A 193 7.69 -11.10 8.10
CA PRO A 193 7.05 -12.20 7.38
C PRO A 193 5.59 -12.45 7.77
N GLU A 194 5.24 -12.24 9.04
CA GLU A 194 3.88 -12.40 9.59
C GLU A 194 2.89 -11.38 9.03
N GLU A 195 3.39 -10.25 8.52
CA GLU A 195 2.58 -9.15 7.96
C GLU A 195 2.31 -9.33 6.46
N LYS A 196 2.74 -10.46 5.85
CA LYS A 196 2.60 -10.71 4.42
C LYS A 196 1.19 -10.48 3.92
N ASP A 197 0.20 -11.08 4.56
CA ASP A 197 -1.19 -11.02 4.10
C ASP A 197 -1.74 -9.59 4.16
N ALA A 198 -1.37 -8.82 5.19
CA ALA A 198 -1.72 -7.41 5.30
C ALA A 198 -1.07 -6.57 4.19
N MET A 199 0.22 -6.79 3.88
CA MET A 199 0.91 -6.08 2.80
C MET A 199 0.31 -6.40 1.43
N VAL A 200 0.00 -7.66 1.17
CA VAL A 200 -0.64 -8.09 -0.08
C VAL A 200 -2.03 -7.47 -0.20
N ALA A 201 -2.84 -7.53 0.86
CA ALA A 201 -4.18 -6.92 0.87
C ALA A 201 -4.12 -5.41 0.67
N LEU A 202 -3.13 -4.71 1.27
CA LEU A 202 -2.93 -3.27 1.08
C LEU A 202 -2.65 -2.92 -0.38
N VAL A 203 -1.74 -3.65 -1.05
CA VAL A 203 -1.45 -3.44 -2.48
C VAL A 203 -2.70 -3.68 -3.33
N MET A 204 -3.48 -4.72 -3.03
CA MET A 204 -4.72 -4.99 -3.74
C MET A 204 -5.77 -3.88 -3.57
N ASN A 205 -5.86 -3.29 -2.37
CA ASN A 205 -6.73 -2.14 -2.12
C ASN A 205 -6.28 -0.90 -2.88
N PHE A 206 -4.97 -0.62 -2.98
CA PHE A 206 -4.48 0.48 -3.82
C PHE A 206 -4.85 0.30 -5.28
N LEU A 207 -4.79 -0.93 -5.82
CA LEU A 207 -5.24 -1.23 -7.18
C LEU A 207 -6.75 -1.05 -7.36
N ALA A 208 -7.55 -1.37 -6.34
CA ALA A 208 -8.99 -1.20 -6.38
C ALA A 208 -9.40 0.27 -6.32
N MET A 209 -8.73 1.08 -5.51
CA MET A 209 -9.00 2.52 -5.38
C MET A 209 -8.61 3.32 -6.64
N GLY A 210 -7.56 2.92 -7.34
CA GLY A 210 -7.13 3.58 -8.58
C GLY A 210 -7.94 3.20 -9.81
N GLY A 211 -8.76 2.15 -9.74
CA GLY A 211 -9.61 1.68 -10.84
C GLY A 211 -11.06 2.20 -10.80
N CYS A 212 -11.38 3.10 -9.86
CA CYS A 212 -12.72 3.68 -9.67
C CYS A 212 -12.92 4.96 -10.46
#